data_94f4ae0f420c2369989426cd39759b9a
#
_entry.id   94f4ae0f420c2369989426cd39759b9a
#
_cell.length_a   1.000
_cell.length_b   1.000
_cell.length_c   1.000
_cell.angle_alpha   90.00
_cell.angle_beta   90.00
_cell.angle_gamma   90.00
#
_symmetry.space_group_name_H-M   'P 1'
#
loop_
_entity.id
_entity.type
_entity.pdbx_description
1 polymer ?
#
loop_
_entity_poly.entity_id
_entity_poly.type
_entity_poly.pdbx_seq_one_letter_code
_entity_poly.pdbx_strand_id
1 'polypeptide(L)'
;TGLLHAQKNPFLEQIRNFPQEKIHVTTDRDAYIAGDTVWLRAHCVDAATLEPLTASRYVYVELRTTDNLLVRRIKILQRGGVYAGYLPLPATLAQDEYVLCAYTLYMRNLGGDYLFSKPLSVNPYRQPEKRRRRTAAGPFDVAFFPESGYLIDGQPCRVGFKALGKDGLSRQVTGTVRDDRGRTVARFASRHAGMGSFEFTPRPGRRYTAECVQTSGGKSRRFDLPEANDFTFVLRVEPNDTSFVVSVRSAKKWRPQGLKLLVHRCGTQCYYKEWNPQHASLTFLRDELPGGLYQILLLSPTGEAYSERLVFNRRDEETEVTMRQEGTLQQRSKVTLHFEVHDTKRRPAQGDFAVAVTDRKAAAPVATAGIYSTLMLSSELRGVIEDPDWYFAPDNAQ
;
A
#
# COMPACT_ATOMS: atom_id res chain seq x y z
N THR A 1 18.82 -42.94 15.95
CA THR A 1 18.13 -42.62 14.70
C THR A 1 16.80 -41.93 15.04
N GLY A 2 16.89 -40.66 15.42
CA GLY A 2 15.72 -39.80 15.62
C GLY A 2 15.32 -39.19 14.28
N LEU A 3 14.21 -39.62 13.71
CA LEU A 3 13.53 -38.99 12.63
C LEU A 3 13.10 -37.60 13.13
N LEU A 4 13.82 -36.57 12.73
CA LEU A 4 13.37 -35.17 12.75
C LEU A 4 12.10 -35.13 11.91
N HIS A 5 10.94 -35.18 12.55
CA HIS A 5 9.70 -34.74 11.96
C HIS A 5 9.87 -33.23 11.71
N ALA A 6 10.25 -32.87 10.50
CA ALA A 6 10.12 -31.50 10.04
C ALA A 6 8.64 -31.15 10.23
N GLN A 7 8.34 -30.34 11.24
CA GLN A 7 6.99 -29.86 11.53
C GLN A 7 6.52 -29.18 10.25
N LYS A 8 5.65 -29.84 9.49
CA LYS A 8 5.04 -29.27 8.28
C LYS A 8 4.36 -27.98 8.72
N ASN A 9 4.84 -26.86 8.21
CA ASN A 9 4.20 -25.58 8.47
C ASN A 9 2.99 -25.49 7.51
N PRO A 10 1.74 -25.61 8.00
CA PRO A 10 0.55 -25.60 7.14
C PRO A 10 0.42 -24.31 6.34
N PHE A 11 0.97 -23.22 6.84
CA PHE A 11 1.03 -21.95 6.16
C PHE A 11 1.89 -22.01 4.87
N LEU A 12 3.03 -22.71 4.91
CA LEU A 12 3.87 -22.91 3.72
C LEU A 12 3.23 -23.81 2.67
N GLU A 13 2.52 -24.84 3.10
CA GLU A 13 1.78 -25.71 2.17
C GLU A 13 0.65 -24.93 1.47
N GLN A 14 -0.06 -24.10 2.23
CA GLN A 14 -1.13 -23.25 1.67
C GLN A 14 -0.59 -22.33 0.58
N ILE A 15 0.53 -21.68 0.81
CA ILE A 15 1.10 -20.72 -0.13
C ILE A 15 1.66 -21.39 -1.38
N ARG A 16 2.34 -22.53 -1.24
CA ARG A 16 2.84 -23.30 -2.38
C ARG A 16 1.71 -23.79 -3.29
N ASN A 17 0.60 -24.19 -2.69
CA ASN A 17 -0.54 -24.75 -3.41
C ASN A 17 -1.47 -23.66 -3.99
N PHE A 18 -1.41 -22.43 -3.43
CA PHE A 18 -2.28 -21.33 -3.80
C PHE A 18 -1.48 -20.03 -3.98
N PRO A 19 -0.68 -19.90 -5.07
CA PRO A 19 0.08 -18.69 -5.36
C PRO A 19 -0.89 -17.52 -5.52
N GLN A 20 -0.54 -16.37 -4.97
CA GLN A 20 -1.36 -15.17 -5.06
C GLN A 20 -1.11 -14.45 -6.39
N GLU A 21 -2.18 -13.86 -6.92
CA GLU A 21 -2.13 -13.06 -8.14
C GLU A 21 -2.26 -11.57 -7.81
N LYS A 22 -1.59 -10.72 -8.57
CA LYS A 22 -1.76 -9.27 -8.57
C LYS A 22 -2.09 -8.79 -9.98
N ILE A 23 -2.87 -7.72 -10.06
CA ILE A 23 -3.23 -7.11 -11.35
C ILE A 23 -2.98 -5.61 -11.29
N HIS A 24 -2.42 -5.08 -12.39
CA HIS A 24 -2.47 -3.67 -12.73
C HIS A 24 -3.14 -3.48 -14.09
N VAL A 25 -3.96 -2.44 -14.23
CA VAL A 25 -4.62 -2.10 -15.50
C VAL A 25 -4.20 -0.73 -15.97
N THR A 26 -3.59 -0.69 -17.13
CA THR A 26 -3.31 0.56 -17.87
C THR A 26 -4.49 0.84 -18.80
N THR A 27 -5.02 2.05 -18.76
CA THR A 27 -6.05 2.56 -19.66
C THR A 27 -5.46 3.59 -20.60
N ASP A 28 -6.05 3.78 -21.78
CA ASP A 28 -5.61 4.80 -22.74
C ASP A 28 -5.77 6.24 -22.20
N ARG A 29 -6.69 6.45 -21.26
CA ARG A 29 -6.98 7.74 -20.61
C ARG A 29 -7.53 7.52 -19.21
N ASP A 30 -7.64 8.59 -18.42
CA ASP A 30 -8.27 8.61 -17.09
C ASP A 30 -9.61 9.35 -17.09
N ALA A 31 -9.91 10.05 -18.19
CA ALA A 31 -11.15 10.81 -18.36
C ALA A 31 -11.79 10.50 -19.72
N TYR A 32 -13.09 10.30 -19.74
CA TYR A 32 -13.87 9.86 -20.89
C TYR A 32 -15.16 10.68 -21.02
N ILE A 33 -15.77 10.59 -22.20
CA ILE A 33 -17.12 11.07 -22.44
C ILE A 33 -18.05 9.85 -22.46
N ALA A 34 -19.29 9.99 -21.98
CA ALA A 34 -20.29 8.94 -22.08
C ALA A 34 -20.46 8.47 -23.52
N GLY A 35 -20.46 7.16 -23.75
CA GLY A 35 -20.43 6.56 -25.09
C GLY A 35 -19.03 6.26 -25.63
N ASP A 36 -17.94 6.76 -25.01
CA ASP A 36 -16.57 6.42 -25.36
C ASP A 36 -16.25 4.94 -25.09
N THR A 37 -15.12 4.51 -25.60
CA THR A 37 -14.56 3.18 -25.31
C THR A 37 -13.28 3.35 -24.53
N VAL A 38 -13.19 2.69 -23.37
CA VAL A 38 -11.96 2.56 -22.58
C VAL A 38 -11.13 1.42 -23.17
N TRP A 39 -10.01 1.75 -23.79
CA TRP A 39 -9.02 0.74 -24.20
C TRP A 39 -8.12 0.42 -23.03
N LEU A 40 -7.85 -0.85 -22.79
CA LEU A 40 -7.12 -1.25 -21.60
C LEU A 40 -6.25 -2.48 -21.82
N ARG A 41 -5.19 -2.55 -21.02
CA ARG A 41 -4.33 -3.71 -20.88
C ARG A 41 -4.17 -4.04 -19.40
N ALA A 42 -4.44 -5.28 -19.04
CA ALA A 42 -4.16 -5.78 -17.70
C ALA A 42 -2.85 -6.57 -17.69
N HIS A 43 -2.02 -6.30 -16.67
CA HIS A 43 -0.84 -7.06 -16.33
C HIS A 43 -1.17 -7.90 -15.10
N CYS A 44 -1.20 -9.22 -15.28
CA CYS A 44 -1.42 -10.18 -14.21
C CYS A 44 -0.09 -10.85 -13.88
N VAL A 45 0.31 -10.79 -12.62
CA VAL A 45 1.60 -11.30 -12.15
C VAL A 45 1.44 -12.17 -10.91
N ASP A 46 2.40 -13.06 -10.69
CA ASP A 46 2.59 -13.72 -9.40
C ASP A 46 2.95 -12.68 -8.34
N ALA A 47 2.26 -12.72 -7.19
CA ALA A 47 2.41 -11.69 -6.17
C ALA A 47 3.79 -11.68 -5.51
N ALA A 48 4.47 -12.83 -5.45
CA ALA A 48 5.77 -12.96 -4.79
C ALA A 48 6.94 -12.65 -5.73
N THR A 49 6.87 -13.09 -6.99
CA THR A 49 7.98 -12.95 -7.95
C THR A 49 7.81 -11.74 -8.88
N LEU A 50 6.58 -11.24 -9.04
CA LEU A 50 6.16 -10.23 -10.01
C LEU A 50 6.36 -10.67 -11.46
N GLU A 51 6.62 -11.94 -11.69
CA GLU A 51 6.69 -12.49 -13.04
C GLU A 51 5.29 -12.60 -13.65
N PRO A 52 5.15 -12.43 -14.98
CA PRO A 52 3.88 -12.58 -15.65
C PRO A 52 3.24 -13.94 -15.37
N LEU A 53 2.00 -13.95 -14.89
CA LEU A 53 1.26 -15.15 -14.56
C LEU A 53 0.12 -15.37 -15.56
N THR A 54 0.09 -16.57 -16.15
CA THR A 54 -0.86 -16.95 -17.19
C THR A 54 -1.83 -18.05 -16.76
N ALA A 55 -1.82 -18.40 -15.46
CA ALA A 55 -2.68 -19.45 -14.91
C ALA A 55 -4.17 -19.09 -14.99
N SER A 56 -4.52 -17.84 -14.77
CA SER A 56 -5.87 -17.33 -14.90
C SER A 56 -6.20 -17.05 -16.36
N ARG A 57 -7.14 -17.81 -16.95
CA ARG A 57 -7.54 -17.66 -18.35
C ARG A 57 -8.20 -16.32 -18.67
N TYR A 58 -8.84 -15.70 -17.68
CA TYR A 58 -9.62 -14.48 -17.84
C TYR A 58 -9.35 -13.46 -16.76
N VAL A 59 -9.30 -12.19 -17.16
CA VAL A 59 -9.44 -11.05 -16.27
C VAL A 59 -10.83 -10.44 -16.44
N TYR A 60 -11.51 -10.19 -15.33
CA TYR A 60 -12.77 -9.47 -15.27
C TYR A 60 -12.49 -8.01 -15.01
N VAL A 61 -13.13 -7.14 -15.78
CA VAL A 61 -13.04 -5.68 -15.59
C VAL A 61 -14.44 -5.13 -15.43
N GLU A 62 -14.65 -4.36 -14.39
CA GLU A 62 -15.93 -3.77 -14.04
C GLU A 62 -15.81 -2.25 -13.94
N LEU A 63 -16.80 -1.57 -14.48
CA LEU A 63 -17.08 -0.18 -14.16
C LEU A 63 -18.13 -0.15 -13.06
N ARG A 64 -17.84 0.57 -11.98
CA ARG A 64 -18.74 0.72 -10.83
C ARG A 64 -18.94 2.20 -10.50
N THR A 65 -20.05 2.53 -9.87
CA THR A 65 -20.25 3.83 -9.22
C THR A 65 -19.37 3.90 -7.96
N THR A 66 -19.20 5.11 -7.43
CA THR A 66 -18.52 5.33 -6.12
C THR A 66 -19.23 4.62 -4.96
N ASP A 67 -20.54 4.36 -5.08
CA ASP A 67 -21.33 3.56 -4.15
C ASP A 67 -21.23 2.03 -4.42
N ASN A 68 -20.25 1.63 -5.24
CA ASN A 68 -19.97 0.23 -5.55
C ASN A 68 -21.07 -0.51 -6.36
N LEU A 69 -21.98 0.19 -7.03
CA LEU A 69 -22.98 -0.40 -7.90
C LEU A 69 -22.36 -0.75 -9.25
N LEU A 70 -22.61 -1.96 -9.73
CA LEU A 70 -22.12 -2.43 -11.02
C LEU A 70 -22.84 -1.70 -12.17
N VAL A 71 -22.07 -1.00 -13.00
CA VAL A 71 -22.53 -0.36 -14.24
C VAL A 71 -22.34 -1.28 -15.44
N ARG A 72 -21.14 -1.82 -15.60
CA ARG A 72 -20.78 -2.71 -16.71
C ARG A 72 -19.67 -3.66 -16.31
N ARG A 73 -19.70 -4.87 -16.89
CA ARG A 73 -18.64 -5.87 -16.74
C ARG A 73 -18.25 -6.42 -18.10
N ILE A 74 -16.95 -6.60 -18.29
CA ILE A 74 -16.37 -7.34 -19.40
C ILE A 74 -15.48 -8.46 -18.87
N LYS A 75 -15.18 -9.39 -19.77
CA LYS A 75 -14.31 -10.54 -19.52
C LYS A 75 -13.27 -10.58 -20.62
N ILE A 76 -12.01 -10.47 -20.26
CA ILE A 76 -10.88 -10.42 -21.19
C ILE A 76 -10.20 -11.77 -21.20
N LEU A 77 -10.16 -12.40 -22.36
CA LEU A 77 -9.44 -13.64 -22.59
C LEU A 77 -7.95 -13.35 -22.75
N GLN A 78 -7.12 -14.13 -22.06
CA GLN A 78 -5.68 -14.13 -22.30
C GLN A 78 -5.34 -14.66 -23.70
N ARG A 79 -4.48 -13.95 -24.40
CA ARG A 79 -3.94 -14.38 -25.71
C ARG A 79 -2.43 -14.13 -25.73
N GLY A 80 -1.64 -15.20 -25.83
CA GLY A 80 -0.17 -15.10 -25.86
C GLY A 80 0.44 -14.45 -24.62
N GLY A 81 -0.13 -14.67 -23.43
CA GLY A 81 0.33 -14.03 -22.18
C GLY A 81 -0.27 -12.64 -21.91
N VAL A 82 -1.04 -12.08 -22.84
CA VAL A 82 -1.53 -10.71 -22.79
C VAL A 82 -3.04 -10.67 -22.53
N TYR A 83 -3.47 -9.77 -21.63
CA TYR A 83 -4.87 -9.43 -21.40
C TYR A 83 -5.16 -8.02 -21.92
N ALA A 84 -5.45 -7.89 -23.20
CA ALA A 84 -5.82 -6.64 -23.83
C ALA A 84 -7.29 -6.66 -24.27
N GLY A 85 -7.98 -5.56 -24.09
CA GLY A 85 -9.39 -5.47 -24.40
C GLY A 85 -9.92 -4.05 -24.34
N TYR A 86 -11.24 -3.93 -24.38
CA TYR A 86 -11.92 -2.66 -24.33
C TYR A 86 -13.24 -2.76 -23.56
N LEU A 87 -13.62 -1.67 -22.91
CA LEU A 87 -14.86 -1.52 -22.17
C LEU A 87 -15.66 -0.36 -22.76
N PRO A 88 -16.75 -0.63 -23.51
CA PRO A 88 -17.62 0.43 -24.02
C PRO A 88 -18.39 1.07 -22.86
N LEU A 89 -18.32 2.40 -22.75
CA LEU A 89 -19.10 3.15 -21.78
C LEU A 89 -20.54 3.33 -22.29
N PRO A 90 -21.57 3.15 -21.46
CA PRO A 90 -22.92 3.51 -21.83
C PRO A 90 -23.05 4.99 -22.19
N ALA A 91 -23.78 5.33 -23.26
CA ALA A 91 -24.00 6.70 -23.66
C ALA A 91 -24.87 7.49 -22.66
N THR A 92 -25.55 6.78 -21.76
CA THR A 92 -26.42 7.35 -20.72
C THR A 92 -25.71 7.58 -19.39
N LEU A 93 -24.36 7.38 -19.32
CA LEU A 93 -23.63 7.61 -18.09
C LEU A 93 -23.76 9.08 -17.66
N ALA A 94 -24.08 9.26 -16.39
CA ALA A 94 -24.07 10.56 -15.76
C ALA A 94 -22.63 11.11 -15.67
N GLN A 95 -22.53 12.41 -15.57
CA GLN A 95 -21.26 13.06 -15.22
C GLN A 95 -20.93 12.74 -13.77
N ASP A 96 -19.90 11.95 -13.54
CA ASP A 96 -19.47 11.57 -12.20
C ASP A 96 -18.08 10.91 -12.24
N GLU A 97 -17.55 10.62 -11.07
CA GLU A 97 -16.44 9.71 -10.86
C GLU A 97 -16.94 8.27 -10.76
N TYR A 98 -16.27 7.38 -11.45
CA TYR A 98 -16.51 5.94 -11.45
C TYR A 98 -15.26 5.22 -10.98
N VAL A 99 -15.39 3.93 -10.69
CA VAL A 99 -14.26 3.07 -10.30
C VAL A 99 -14.15 1.93 -11.30
N LEU A 100 -12.99 1.81 -11.92
CA LEU A 100 -12.60 0.65 -12.72
C LEU A 100 -11.99 -0.38 -11.77
N CYS A 101 -12.66 -1.55 -11.63
CA CYS A 101 -12.15 -2.67 -10.85
C CYS A 101 -11.69 -3.78 -11.78
N ALA A 102 -10.57 -4.45 -11.45
CA ALA A 102 -10.09 -5.60 -12.21
C ALA A 102 -9.65 -6.74 -11.29
N TYR A 103 -9.94 -7.97 -11.70
CA TYR A 103 -9.63 -9.16 -10.91
C TYR A 103 -9.70 -10.43 -11.75
N THR A 104 -9.06 -11.51 -11.27
CA THR A 104 -9.37 -12.88 -11.67
C THR A 104 -10.37 -13.49 -10.70
N LEU A 105 -11.06 -14.56 -11.11
CA LEU A 105 -11.92 -15.27 -10.16
C LEU A 105 -11.14 -15.82 -8.96
N TYR A 106 -9.89 -16.17 -9.19
CA TYR A 106 -9.02 -16.68 -8.14
C TYR A 106 -8.71 -15.62 -7.07
N MET A 107 -8.43 -14.36 -7.48
CA MET A 107 -8.17 -13.24 -6.56
C MET A 107 -9.34 -12.98 -5.59
N ARG A 108 -10.57 -13.30 -5.98
CA ARG A 108 -11.76 -13.12 -5.10
C ARG A 108 -11.70 -13.95 -3.83
N ASN A 109 -10.91 -15.02 -3.80
CA ASN A 109 -10.70 -15.83 -2.59
C ASN A 109 -9.90 -15.07 -1.51
N LEU A 110 -9.17 -14.01 -1.88
CA LEU A 110 -8.37 -13.19 -0.96
C LEU A 110 -9.17 -12.03 -0.34
N GLY A 111 -10.39 -11.79 -0.80
CA GLY A 111 -11.22 -10.67 -0.38
C GLY A 111 -11.20 -9.47 -1.34
N GLY A 112 -12.18 -8.59 -1.18
CA GLY A 112 -12.38 -7.44 -2.08
C GLY A 112 -11.30 -6.36 -2.00
N ASP A 113 -10.61 -6.26 -0.86
CA ASP A 113 -9.66 -5.19 -0.57
C ASP A 113 -8.37 -5.28 -1.43
N TYR A 114 -8.07 -6.46 -1.97
CA TYR A 114 -6.88 -6.73 -2.78
C TYR A 114 -7.14 -6.70 -4.29
N LEU A 115 -8.36 -6.38 -4.70
CA LEU A 115 -8.69 -6.23 -6.11
C LEU A 115 -8.16 -4.89 -6.63
N PHE A 116 -7.68 -4.89 -7.88
CA PHE A 116 -7.27 -3.64 -8.51
C PHE A 116 -8.44 -2.67 -8.62
N SER A 117 -8.21 -1.41 -8.27
CA SER A 117 -9.16 -0.33 -8.44
C SER A 117 -8.48 0.95 -8.91
N LYS A 118 -9.15 1.67 -9.83
CA LYS A 118 -8.67 2.93 -10.40
C LYS A 118 -9.85 3.88 -10.58
N PRO A 119 -9.76 5.14 -10.13
CA PRO A 119 -10.77 6.16 -10.44
C PRO A 119 -10.79 6.46 -11.94
N LEU A 120 -11.97 6.75 -12.47
CA LEU A 120 -12.22 7.05 -13.86
C LEU A 120 -13.29 8.15 -13.97
N SER A 121 -12.92 9.30 -14.51
CA SER A 121 -13.85 10.43 -14.65
C SER A 121 -14.65 10.32 -15.94
N VAL A 122 -15.97 10.48 -15.85
CA VAL A 122 -16.87 10.53 -17.03
C VAL A 122 -17.47 11.92 -17.17
N ASN A 123 -17.45 12.46 -18.37
CA ASN A 123 -17.93 13.80 -18.70
C ASN A 123 -17.37 14.91 -17.77
N PRO A 124 -16.06 14.96 -17.52
CA PRO A 124 -15.50 15.96 -16.63
C PRO A 124 -15.79 17.35 -17.16
N TYR A 125 -16.15 18.27 -16.28
CA TYR A 125 -16.32 19.67 -16.67
C TYR A 125 -15.02 20.23 -17.22
N ARG A 126 -15.08 20.84 -18.42
CA ARG A 126 -13.96 21.57 -19.03
C ARG A 126 -13.60 22.88 -18.33
N GLN A 127 -14.39 23.34 -17.40
CA GLN A 127 -13.96 24.51 -16.64
C GLN A 127 -12.80 24.06 -15.75
N PRO A 128 -11.66 24.81 -15.77
CA PRO A 128 -10.76 24.79 -14.66
C PRO A 128 -11.59 25.40 -13.51
N GLU A 129 -12.44 24.61 -12.90
CA GLU A 129 -12.80 24.95 -11.55
C GLU A 129 -11.43 25.15 -10.90
N LYS A 130 -11.12 26.39 -10.52
CA LYS A 130 -10.23 26.60 -9.40
C LYS A 130 -10.59 25.47 -8.47
N ARG A 131 -9.76 24.41 -8.49
CA ARG A 131 -9.86 23.29 -7.56
C ARG A 131 -10.16 24.01 -6.28
N ARG A 132 -11.42 24.03 -5.89
CA ARG A 132 -11.78 24.59 -4.60
C ARG A 132 -10.85 23.82 -3.71
N ARG A 133 -9.74 24.48 -3.34
CA ARG A 133 -9.03 24.09 -2.15
C ARG A 133 -10.18 24.07 -1.15
N ARG A 134 -10.77 22.89 -1.00
CA ARG A 134 -11.70 22.64 0.09
C ARG A 134 -10.84 22.93 1.28
N THR A 135 -10.89 24.21 1.67
CA THR A 135 -10.27 24.71 2.87
C THR A 135 -10.96 23.94 3.97
N ALA A 136 -10.31 22.94 4.38
CA ALA A 136 -10.83 21.85 5.16
C ALA A 136 -10.90 22.25 6.63
N ALA A 137 -11.52 23.36 6.93
CA ALA A 137 -11.98 23.73 8.26
C ALA A 137 -13.32 23.00 8.57
N GLY A 138 -13.28 21.68 8.50
CA GLY A 138 -14.42 20.82 8.85
C GLY A 138 -14.08 19.91 10.02
N PRO A 139 -15.07 19.23 10.62
CA PRO A 139 -14.80 18.22 11.63
C PRO A 139 -13.90 17.12 11.06
N PHE A 140 -12.91 16.74 11.83
CA PHE A 140 -11.93 15.71 11.49
C PHE A 140 -11.88 14.67 12.61
N ASP A 141 -11.34 13.50 12.30
CA ASP A 141 -11.07 12.43 13.24
C ASP A 141 -9.59 12.05 13.18
N VAL A 142 -9.05 11.51 14.28
CA VAL A 142 -7.67 11.04 14.36
C VAL A 142 -7.67 9.67 15.02
N ALA A 143 -7.18 8.67 14.27
CA ALA A 143 -6.96 7.33 14.78
C ALA A 143 -5.47 7.14 15.11
N PHE A 144 -5.19 6.40 16.21
CA PHE A 144 -3.86 6.09 16.69
C PHE A 144 -3.58 4.60 16.57
N PHE A 145 -2.40 4.27 16.04
CA PHE A 145 -1.96 2.92 15.74
C PHE A 145 -0.63 2.65 16.43
N PRO A 146 -0.63 2.06 17.64
CA PRO A 146 0.62 1.62 18.26
C PRO A 146 1.36 0.64 17.37
N GLU A 147 2.69 0.76 17.31
CA GLU A 147 3.52 -0.19 16.56
C GLU A 147 3.22 -1.61 17.06
N SER A 148 2.95 -2.52 16.12
CA SER A 148 2.56 -3.91 16.40
C SER A 148 1.27 -4.10 17.23
N GLY A 149 0.40 -3.10 17.21
CA GLY A 149 -0.98 -3.17 17.73
C GLY A 149 -1.18 -2.75 19.16
N TYR A 150 -0.13 -2.71 19.99
CA TYR A 150 -0.28 -2.48 21.43
C TYR A 150 0.71 -1.45 21.99
N LEU A 151 0.25 -0.68 23.00
CA LEU A 151 1.11 0.06 23.91
C LEU A 151 1.52 -0.87 25.05
N ILE A 152 2.80 -0.88 25.43
CA ILE A 152 3.34 -1.72 26.49
C ILE A 152 3.79 -0.85 27.66
N ASP A 153 3.32 -1.19 28.85
CA ASP A 153 3.67 -0.49 30.09
C ASP A 153 5.18 -0.47 30.33
N GLY A 154 5.70 0.73 30.55
CA GLY A 154 7.11 0.95 30.88
C GLY A 154 8.10 0.74 29.73
N GLN A 155 7.63 0.54 28.50
CA GLN A 155 8.45 0.40 27.31
C GLN A 155 8.27 1.60 26.36
N PRO A 156 9.33 2.05 25.67
CA PRO A 156 9.21 3.04 24.59
C PRO A 156 8.31 2.46 23.48
N CYS A 157 7.21 3.15 23.18
CA CYS A 157 6.25 2.79 22.14
C CYS A 157 6.21 3.84 21.05
N ARG A 158 6.30 3.42 19.79
CA ARG A 158 6.01 4.25 18.62
C ARG A 158 4.54 4.14 18.28
N VAL A 159 3.91 5.28 18.03
CA VAL A 159 2.49 5.37 17.67
C VAL A 159 2.37 6.10 16.34
N GLY A 160 1.87 5.42 15.32
CA GLY A 160 1.41 6.05 14.09
C GLY A 160 0.06 6.70 14.30
N PHE A 161 -0.27 7.68 13.46
CA PHE A 161 -1.62 8.24 13.43
C PHE A 161 -2.05 8.60 12.01
N LYS A 162 -3.38 8.64 11.81
CA LYS A 162 -4.01 9.11 10.57
C LYS A 162 -5.15 10.06 10.93
N ALA A 163 -5.16 11.23 10.29
CA ALA A 163 -6.21 12.23 10.44
C ALA A 163 -7.04 12.33 9.16
N LEU A 164 -8.35 12.17 9.26
CA LEU A 164 -9.31 12.20 8.17
C LEU A 164 -10.44 13.19 8.45
N GLY A 165 -10.93 13.85 7.41
CA GLY A 165 -12.18 14.59 7.43
C GLY A 165 -13.39 13.67 7.24
N LYS A 166 -14.60 14.19 7.46
CA LYS A 166 -15.86 13.48 7.19
C LYS A 166 -16.05 13.10 5.72
N ASP A 167 -15.32 13.76 4.82
CA ASP A 167 -15.30 13.49 3.39
C ASP A 167 -14.29 12.39 2.99
N GLY A 168 -13.68 11.72 3.98
CA GLY A 168 -12.66 10.68 3.77
C GLY A 168 -11.29 11.20 3.33
N LEU A 169 -11.12 12.51 3.15
CA LEU A 169 -9.85 13.10 2.73
C LEU A 169 -8.94 13.38 3.92
N SER A 170 -7.66 13.26 3.70
CA SER A 170 -6.63 13.53 4.71
C SER A 170 -6.64 14.95 5.25
N ARG A 171 -6.33 15.10 6.52
CA ARG A 171 -6.17 16.40 7.21
C ARG A 171 -4.80 16.51 7.83
N GLN A 172 -4.12 17.62 7.56
CA GLN A 172 -2.86 17.92 8.22
C GLN A 172 -3.14 18.42 9.64
N VAL A 173 -2.56 17.77 10.63
CA VAL A 173 -2.78 18.09 12.05
C VAL A 173 -1.46 18.20 12.81
N THR A 174 -1.49 19.00 13.87
CA THR A 174 -0.50 18.94 14.95
C THR A 174 -1.21 18.50 16.23
N GLY A 175 -0.49 17.83 17.12
CA GLY A 175 -1.07 17.34 18.35
C GLY A 175 -0.11 17.32 19.53
N THR A 176 -0.69 17.33 20.73
CA THR A 176 0.01 17.18 22.01
C THR A 176 -0.64 16.07 22.79
N VAL A 177 0.15 15.05 23.15
CA VAL A 177 -0.31 13.94 24.01
C VAL A 177 -0.07 14.29 25.47
N ARG A 178 -1.12 14.13 26.27
CA ARG A 178 -1.09 14.36 27.73
C ARG A 178 -1.53 13.11 28.48
N ASP A 179 -0.97 12.94 29.67
CA ASP A 179 -1.48 11.93 30.60
C ASP A 179 -2.71 12.48 31.38
N ASP A 180 -3.38 11.61 32.16
CA ASP A 180 -4.52 11.91 32.98
C ASP A 180 -4.25 12.93 34.12
N ARG A 181 -2.97 13.32 34.33
CA ARG A 181 -2.55 14.42 35.24
C ARG A 181 -2.22 15.72 34.47
N GLY A 182 -2.51 15.76 33.16
CA GLY A 182 -2.27 16.92 32.31
C GLY A 182 -0.82 17.12 31.87
N ARG A 183 0.13 16.22 32.19
CA ARG A 183 1.52 16.35 31.79
C ARG A 183 1.66 15.98 30.31
N THR A 184 2.38 16.82 29.56
CA THR A 184 2.73 16.51 28.17
C THR A 184 3.78 15.39 28.13
N VAL A 185 3.46 14.32 27.35
CA VAL A 185 4.34 13.15 27.16
C VAL A 185 4.91 13.07 25.75
N ALA A 186 4.20 13.63 24.75
CA ALA A 186 4.68 13.71 23.36
C ALA A 186 4.04 14.89 22.62
N ARG A 187 4.67 15.28 21.49
CA ARG A 187 4.11 16.20 20.49
C ARG A 187 4.32 15.60 19.12
N PHE A 188 3.41 15.87 18.18
CA PHE A 188 3.48 15.33 16.84
C PHE A 188 2.89 16.28 15.81
N ALA A 189 3.25 16.03 14.56
CA ALA A 189 2.71 16.72 13.38
C ALA A 189 2.57 15.74 12.22
N SER A 190 1.60 15.97 11.36
CA SER A 190 1.46 15.23 10.11
C SER A 190 2.66 15.48 9.19
N ARG A 191 3.20 14.42 8.58
CA ARG A 191 4.28 14.48 7.58
C ARG A 191 3.72 14.43 6.17
N HIS A 192 2.87 13.46 5.88
CA HIS A 192 2.23 13.27 4.57
C HIS A 192 0.80 12.75 4.75
N ALA A 193 -0.13 13.20 3.89
CA ALA A 193 -1.51 12.70 3.82
C ALA A 193 -2.16 12.50 5.21
N GLY A 194 -2.00 13.47 6.13
CA GLY A 194 -2.58 13.39 7.48
C GLY A 194 -1.95 12.32 8.38
N MET A 195 -0.87 11.71 7.98
CA MET A 195 -0.14 10.68 8.74
C MET A 195 1.14 11.22 9.36
N GLY A 196 1.55 10.57 10.43
CA GLY A 196 2.80 10.79 11.11
C GLY A 196 2.98 9.79 12.24
N SER A 197 4.02 9.97 13.04
CA SER A 197 4.29 9.14 14.21
C SER A 197 4.94 9.94 15.33
N PHE A 198 4.83 9.42 16.54
CA PHE A 198 5.50 9.92 17.73
C PHE A 198 5.89 8.77 18.64
N GLU A 199 6.77 9.03 19.59
CA GLU A 199 7.18 8.04 20.59
C GLU A 199 6.93 8.57 22.01
N PHE A 200 6.55 7.68 22.91
CA PHE A 200 6.50 7.91 24.34
C PHE A 200 6.54 6.59 25.11
N THR A 201 6.77 6.67 26.42
CA THR A 201 6.77 5.52 27.31
C THR A 201 5.53 5.56 28.21
N PRO A 202 4.53 4.69 27.96
CA PRO A 202 3.36 4.58 28.85
C PRO A 202 3.77 4.17 30.25
N ARG A 203 3.04 4.67 31.25
CA ARG A 203 3.19 4.27 32.66
C ARG A 203 2.01 3.42 33.06
N PRO A 204 2.21 2.37 33.91
CA PRO A 204 1.13 1.51 34.37
C PRO A 204 -0.05 2.30 34.95
N GLY A 205 -1.26 1.90 34.55
CA GLY A 205 -2.52 2.49 35.05
C GLY A 205 -2.79 3.93 34.60
N ARG A 206 -2.07 4.45 33.59
CA ARG A 206 -2.29 5.79 33.05
C ARG A 206 -3.10 5.77 31.78
N ARG A 207 -3.95 6.78 31.62
CA ARG A 207 -4.64 7.08 30.36
C ARG A 207 -3.99 8.26 29.67
N TYR A 208 -4.07 8.26 28.36
CA TYR A 208 -3.46 9.27 27.50
C TYR A 208 -4.45 9.81 26.50
N THR A 209 -4.45 11.12 26.33
CA THR A 209 -5.33 11.86 25.40
C THR A 209 -4.49 12.76 24.54
N ALA A 210 -4.75 12.77 23.24
CA ALA A 210 -4.16 13.69 22.29
C ALA A 210 -5.09 14.87 22.02
N GLU A 211 -4.60 16.07 22.18
CA GLU A 211 -5.27 17.29 21.76
C GLU A 211 -4.71 17.70 20.40
N CYS A 212 -5.55 17.65 19.36
CA CYS A 212 -5.18 17.83 17.96
C CYS A 212 -5.83 19.08 17.37
N VAL A 213 -5.09 19.79 16.51
CA VAL A 213 -5.59 20.94 15.74
C VAL A 213 -5.15 20.80 14.28
N GLN A 214 -6.03 21.19 13.33
CA GLN A 214 -5.65 21.22 11.92
C GLN A 214 -4.66 22.36 11.66
N THR A 215 -3.66 22.12 10.84
CA THR A 215 -2.68 23.15 10.45
C THR A 215 -3.31 24.31 9.65
N SER A 216 -4.46 24.05 9.01
CA SER A 216 -5.29 25.08 8.36
C SER A 216 -6.08 25.96 9.33
N GLY A 217 -5.98 25.73 10.65
CA GLY A 217 -6.71 26.40 11.69
C GLY A 217 -7.97 25.66 12.11
N GLY A 218 -8.68 26.21 13.10
CA GLY A 218 -9.92 25.63 13.64
C GLY A 218 -9.83 25.30 15.11
N LYS A 219 -10.91 24.69 15.66
CA LYS A 219 -10.97 24.27 17.06
C LYS A 219 -10.14 23.01 17.29
N SER A 220 -9.44 22.96 18.44
CA SER A 220 -8.81 21.71 18.88
C SER A 220 -9.87 20.67 19.22
N ARG A 221 -9.48 19.40 19.02
CA ARG A 221 -10.29 18.23 19.41
C ARG A 221 -9.44 17.27 20.20
N ARG A 222 -10.08 16.53 21.09
CA ARG A 222 -9.43 15.52 21.93
C ARG A 222 -9.80 14.13 21.47
N PHE A 223 -8.80 13.25 21.50
CA PHE A 223 -8.91 11.85 21.09
C PHE A 223 -8.14 11.00 22.09
N ASP A 224 -8.75 9.91 22.56
CA ASP A 224 -8.10 9.00 23.47
C ASP A 224 -7.11 8.09 22.71
N LEU A 225 -5.98 7.82 23.34
CA LEU A 225 -5.05 6.80 22.88
C LEU A 225 -5.51 5.42 23.39
N PRO A 226 -5.12 4.32 22.68
CA PRO A 226 -5.31 2.97 23.22
C PRO A 226 -4.70 2.81 24.61
N GLU A 227 -5.31 1.97 25.43
CA GLU A 227 -4.78 1.66 26.75
C GLU A 227 -3.51 0.81 26.63
N ALA A 228 -2.53 1.08 27.48
CA ALA A 228 -1.34 0.25 27.58
C ALA A 228 -1.63 -1.04 28.34
N ASN A 229 -0.94 -2.11 27.98
CA ASN A 229 -1.06 -3.40 28.66
C ASN A 229 0.30 -3.95 29.10
N ASP A 230 0.27 -4.98 29.93
CA ASP A 230 1.45 -5.63 30.50
C ASP A 230 1.49 -7.14 30.21
N PHE A 231 0.63 -7.66 29.34
CA PHE A 231 0.38 -9.09 29.16
C PHE A 231 0.69 -9.63 27.75
N THR A 232 1.35 -8.84 26.90
CA THR A 232 1.67 -9.30 25.55
C THR A 232 3.11 -9.00 25.15
N PHE A 233 3.50 -9.57 24.00
CA PHE A 233 4.75 -9.29 23.33
C PHE A 233 4.48 -8.47 22.08
N VAL A 234 5.35 -7.52 21.77
CA VAL A 234 5.28 -6.71 20.55
C VAL A 234 6.60 -6.73 19.80
N LEU A 235 6.50 -6.66 18.50
CA LEU A 235 7.63 -6.45 17.60
C LEU A 235 7.97 -4.96 17.56
N ARG A 236 9.25 -4.64 17.62
CA ARG A 236 9.79 -3.35 17.24
C ARG A 236 10.71 -3.54 16.05
N VAL A 237 10.47 -2.78 14.99
CA VAL A 237 11.30 -2.81 13.80
C VAL A 237 11.90 -1.43 13.56
N GLU A 238 13.22 -1.39 13.51
CA GLU A 238 13.98 -0.17 13.28
C GLU A 238 14.63 -0.25 11.89
N PRO A 239 14.09 0.48 10.89
CA PRO A 239 14.70 0.54 9.59
C PRO A 239 15.91 1.47 9.59
N ASN A 240 16.93 1.08 8.84
CA ASN A 240 18.04 1.96 8.44
C ASN A 240 18.28 1.79 6.92
N ASP A 241 19.29 2.46 6.39
CA ASP A 241 19.56 2.48 4.94
C ASP A 241 19.88 1.10 4.37
N THR A 242 20.56 0.25 5.12
CA THR A 242 21.07 -1.05 4.64
C THR A 242 20.35 -2.26 5.24
N SER A 243 19.57 -2.07 6.31
CA SER A 243 18.93 -3.17 7.03
C SER A 243 17.67 -2.75 7.75
N PHE A 244 16.96 -3.72 8.30
CA PHE A 244 15.99 -3.50 9.36
C PHE A 244 16.29 -4.45 10.53
N VAL A 245 16.19 -3.88 11.74
CA VAL A 245 16.49 -4.59 12.99
C VAL A 245 15.19 -4.90 13.70
N VAL A 246 14.94 -6.20 13.92
CA VAL A 246 13.75 -6.70 14.59
C VAL A 246 14.09 -7.05 16.04
N SER A 247 13.32 -6.50 16.97
CA SER A 247 13.42 -6.84 18.40
C SER A 247 12.05 -7.15 18.99
N VAL A 248 12.04 -7.96 20.05
CA VAL A 248 10.84 -8.31 20.81
C VAL A 248 10.81 -7.49 22.10
N ARG A 249 9.71 -6.83 22.37
CA ARG A 249 9.47 -6.05 23.59
C ARG A 249 8.31 -6.65 24.38
N SER A 250 8.42 -6.57 25.70
CA SER A 250 7.36 -7.00 26.61
C SER A 250 7.46 -6.20 27.91
N ALA A 251 6.41 -6.23 28.72
CA ALA A 251 6.49 -5.73 30.09
C ALA A 251 7.52 -6.56 30.88
N LYS A 252 8.16 -5.96 31.89
CA LYS A 252 9.29 -6.55 32.64
C LYS A 252 9.05 -7.94 33.19
N LYS A 253 7.79 -8.26 33.53
CA LYS A 253 7.41 -9.58 34.12
C LYS A 253 7.35 -10.74 33.10
N TRP A 254 7.35 -10.44 31.79
CA TRP A 254 7.21 -11.43 30.75
C TRP A 254 8.57 -11.79 30.12
N ARG A 255 8.76 -13.07 29.81
CA ARG A 255 9.95 -13.60 29.12
C ARG A 255 9.56 -14.17 27.78
N PRO A 256 10.24 -13.82 26.66
CA PRO A 256 9.92 -14.30 25.32
C PRO A 256 10.46 -15.73 25.09
N GLN A 257 9.90 -16.73 25.80
CA GLN A 257 10.28 -18.13 25.66
C GLN A 257 9.34 -18.87 24.71
N GLY A 258 9.91 -19.72 23.83
CA GLY A 258 9.16 -20.55 22.89
C GLY A 258 8.46 -19.77 21.77
N LEU A 259 8.71 -18.46 21.65
CA LEU A 259 8.15 -17.66 20.57
C LEU A 259 8.83 -18.00 19.24
N LYS A 260 8.10 -17.84 18.14
CA LYS A 260 8.63 -18.04 16.78
C LYS A 260 8.51 -16.74 16.00
N LEU A 261 9.56 -16.41 15.25
CA LEU A 261 9.55 -15.30 14.32
C LEU A 261 9.35 -15.82 12.90
N LEU A 262 8.30 -15.34 12.24
CA LEU A 262 8.02 -15.59 10.83
C LEU A 262 8.16 -14.28 10.06
N VAL A 263 8.95 -14.26 9.00
CA VAL A 263 9.03 -13.18 8.03
C VAL A 263 8.65 -13.73 6.66
N HIS A 264 7.65 -13.14 6.03
CA HIS A 264 7.23 -13.55 4.70
C HIS A 264 6.85 -12.35 3.83
N ARG A 265 6.83 -12.57 2.51
CA ARG A 265 6.34 -11.62 1.52
C ARG A 265 5.33 -12.34 0.62
N CYS A 266 4.11 -11.79 0.51
CA CYS A 266 3.01 -12.42 -0.26
C CYS A 266 2.92 -13.92 0.00
N GLY A 267 3.12 -14.32 1.25
CA GLY A 267 3.11 -15.71 1.68
C GLY A 267 4.39 -16.50 1.42
N THR A 268 5.35 -16.01 0.66
CA THR A 268 6.65 -16.69 0.53
C THR A 268 7.47 -16.47 1.80
N GLN A 269 7.81 -17.57 2.49
CA GLN A 269 8.61 -17.53 3.71
C GLN A 269 10.04 -17.10 3.41
N CYS A 270 10.48 -16.04 4.09
CA CYS A 270 11.87 -15.57 4.06
C CYS A 270 12.64 -16.04 5.30
N TYR A 271 11.96 -16.10 6.44
CA TYR A 271 12.55 -16.52 7.70
C TYR A 271 11.51 -17.18 8.59
N TYR A 272 11.86 -18.28 9.27
CA TYR A 272 11.03 -18.92 10.29
C TYR A 272 11.90 -19.68 11.28
N LYS A 273 12.07 -19.14 12.48
CA LYS A 273 12.84 -19.77 13.57
C LYS A 273 12.27 -19.39 14.93
N GLU A 274 12.60 -20.18 15.92
CA GLU A 274 12.36 -19.84 17.31
C GLU A 274 13.17 -18.59 17.70
N TRP A 275 12.51 -17.68 18.41
CA TRP A 275 13.16 -16.48 18.95
C TRP A 275 14.11 -16.88 20.08
N ASN A 276 15.40 -16.59 19.92
CA ASN A 276 16.35 -16.76 20.99
C ASN A 276 16.27 -15.58 21.97
N PRO A 277 15.79 -15.77 23.22
CA PRO A 277 15.65 -14.69 24.19
C PRO A 277 16.98 -14.09 24.68
N GLN A 278 18.10 -14.74 24.38
CA GLN A 278 19.45 -14.19 24.66
C GLN A 278 19.87 -13.15 23.62
N HIS A 279 19.28 -13.16 22.44
CA HIS A 279 19.55 -12.17 21.42
C HIS A 279 18.59 -10.98 21.62
N ALA A 280 19.16 -9.78 21.71
CA ALA A 280 18.37 -8.55 21.86
C ALA A 280 17.60 -8.23 20.57
N SER A 281 18.11 -8.63 19.41
CA SER A 281 17.55 -8.33 18.10
C SER A 281 18.07 -9.26 17.02
N LEU A 282 17.39 -9.27 15.87
CA LEU A 282 17.82 -9.88 14.62
C LEU A 282 17.90 -8.80 13.54
N THR A 283 18.92 -8.87 12.72
CA THR A 283 19.14 -7.95 11.61
C THR A 283 18.88 -8.65 10.28
N PHE A 284 18.12 -8.01 9.42
CA PHE A 284 17.86 -8.44 8.04
C PHE A 284 18.46 -7.41 7.09
N LEU A 285 19.36 -7.83 6.22
CA LEU A 285 19.97 -6.96 5.22
C LEU A 285 18.99 -6.73 4.08
N ARG A 286 18.87 -5.47 3.64
CA ARG A 286 17.92 -5.10 2.58
C ARG A 286 18.29 -5.68 1.24
N ASP A 287 19.57 -5.82 0.94
CA ASP A 287 20.08 -6.37 -0.32
C ASP A 287 19.95 -7.89 -0.46
N GLU A 288 19.78 -8.60 0.66
CA GLU A 288 19.51 -10.04 0.66
C GLU A 288 18.03 -10.37 0.42
N LEU A 289 17.15 -9.35 0.47
CA LEU A 289 15.72 -9.51 0.35
C LEU A 289 15.21 -8.78 -0.90
N PRO A 290 14.34 -9.41 -1.74
CA PRO A 290 13.64 -8.70 -2.82
C PRO A 290 12.93 -7.44 -2.34
N GLY A 291 12.71 -6.47 -3.24
CA GLY A 291 11.91 -5.29 -2.95
C GLY A 291 10.45 -5.65 -2.66
N GLY A 292 9.75 -4.86 -1.83
CA GLY A 292 8.32 -5.03 -1.54
C GLY A 292 7.96 -5.05 -0.06
N LEU A 293 6.71 -5.37 0.23
CA LEU A 293 6.16 -5.37 1.57
C LEU A 293 6.39 -6.72 2.26
N TYR A 294 7.02 -6.68 3.44
CA TYR A 294 7.23 -7.84 4.30
C TYR A 294 6.30 -7.79 5.49
N GLN A 295 5.74 -8.94 5.81
CA GLN A 295 4.97 -9.16 7.02
C GLN A 295 5.83 -9.94 8.00
N ILE A 296 6.05 -9.36 9.17
CA ILE A 296 6.82 -9.94 10.28
C ILE A 296 5.84 -10.30 11.38
N LEU A 297 5.76 -11.58 11.73
CA LEU A 297 4.86 -12.08 12.77
C LEU A 297 5.65 -12.68 13.90
N LEU A 298 5.26 -12.34 15.13
CA LEU A 298 5.67 -12.99 16.33
C LEU A 298 4.59 -13.97 16.76
N LEU A 299 4.91 -15.24 16.73
CA LEU A 299 3.96 -16.32 17.00
C LEU A 299 4.19 -16.93 18.38
N SER A 300 3.11 -17.38 19.01
CA SER A 300 3.15 -18.22 20.20
C SER A 300 3.79 -19.59 19.88
N PRO A 301 4.13 -20.39 20.90
CA PRO A 301 4.55 -21.77 20.70
C PRO A 301 3.52 -22.61 19.92
N THR A 302 2.22 -22.27 20.06
CA THR A 302 1.09 -22.95 19.40
C THR A 302 0.80 -22.39 17.99
N GLY A 303 1.45 -21.28 17.58
CA GLY A 303 1.31 -20.69 16.25
C GLY A 303 0.31 -19.52 16.17
N GLU A 304 -0.22 -19.05 17.30
CA GLU A 304 -1.07 -17.86 17.34
C GLU A 304 -0.25 -16.57 17.22
N ALA A 305 -0.72 -15.59 16.48
CA ALA A 305 -0.02 -14.33 16.32
C ALA A 305 -0.19 -13.44 17.57
N TYR A 306 0.91 -13.13 18.26
CA TYR A 306 0.94 -12.11 19.31
C TYR A 306 1.10 -10.71 18.74
N SER A 307 1.86 -10.57 17.69
CA SER A 307 2.22 -9.26 17.14
C SER A 307 2.56 -9.38 15.67
N GLU A 308 2.20 -8.35 14.92
CA GLU A 308 2.46 -8.24 13.49
C GLU A 308 3.05 -6.87 13.17
N ARG A 309 4.00 -6.85 12.22
CA ARG A 309 4.59 -5.62 11.71
C ARG A 309 4.80 -5.71 10.21
N LEU A 310 4.30 -4.72 9.49
CA LEU A 310 4.60 -4.53 8.06
C LEU A 310 5.85 -3.67 7.91
N VAL A 311 6.74 -4.10 7.01
CA VAL A 311 7.98 -3.39 6.68
C VAL A 311 8.15 -3.37 5.18
N PHE A 312 8.35 -2.18 4.63
CA PHE A 312 8.64 -2.04 3.21
C PHE A 312 10.16 -2.09 2.97
N ASN A 313 10.58 -3.04 2.15
CA ASN A 313 11.96 -3.10 1.65
C ASN A 313 12.03 -2.36 0.32
N ARG A 314 12.53 -1.11 0.36
CA ARG A 314 12.78 -0.36 -0.87
C ARG A 314 14.08 -0.84 -1.50
N ARG A 315 14.01 -1.17 -2.78
CA ARG A 315 15.19 -1.45 -3.61
C ARG A 315 15.10 -0.60 -4.86
N ASP A 316 16.25 -0.05 -5.23
CA ASP A 316 16.37 0.72 -6.47
C ASP A 316 16.63 -0.27 -7.63
N GLU A 317 15.63 -1.11 -7.90
CA GLU A 317 15.61 -2.08 -9.01
C GLU A 317 14.82 -1.53 -10.20
N GLU A 318 14.87 -0.24 -10.41
CA GLU A 318 14.14 0.40 -11.50
C GLU A 318 14.80 0.10 -12.84
N THR A 319 13.98 -0.37 -13.76
CA THR A 319 14.34 -0.48 -15.17
C THR A 319 14.41 0.92 -15.77
N GLU A 320 15.52 1.28 -16.37
CA GLU A 320 15.68 2.57 -17.05
C GLU A 320 15.00 2.51 -18.42
N VAL A 321 14.03 3.41 -18.63
CA VAL A 321 13.36 3.58 -19.92
C VAL A 321 13.76 4.93 -20.49
N THR A 322 14.52 4.91 -21.58
CA THR A 322 14.85 6.13 -22.31
C THR A 322 13.96 6.26 -23.54
N MET A 323 13.57 7.49 -23.86
CA MET A 323 12.71 7.78 -25.01
C MET A 323 13.38 8.82 -25.90
N ARG A 324 13.56 8.48 -27.16
CA ARG A 324 14.01 9.40 -28.21
C ARG A 324 12.89 9.66 -29.21
N GLN A 325 12.65 10.92 -29.47
CA GLN A 325 11.68 11.35 -30.46
C GLN A 325 12.36 11.67 -31.79
N GLU A 326 11.75 11.25 -32.89
CA GLU A 326 12.15 11.57 -34.25
C GLU A 326 10.94 12.17 -34.99
N GLY A 327 11.21 13.23 -35.78
CA GLY A 327 10.19 14.00 -36.46
C GLY A 327 9.87 15.34 -35.81
N THR A 328 9.16 16.19 -36.53
CA THR A 328 8.80 17.55 -36.08
C THR A 328 7.44 17.51 -35.36
N LEU A 329 7.36 18.13 -34.18
CA LEU A 329 6.10 18.27 -33.43
C LEU A 329 5.21 19.36 -34.08
N GLN A 330 4.61 19.05 -35.21
CA GLN A 330 3.62 19.90 -35.87
C GLN A 330 2.28 19.17 -35.93
N GLN A 331 1.21 19.95 -36.04
CA GLN A 331 -0.13 19.38 -36.18
C GLN A 331 -0.21 18.46 -37.43
N ARG A 332 -0.69 17.24 -37.24
CA ARG A 332 -0.79 16.20 -38.30
C ARG A 332 0.54 15.68 -38.86
N SER A 333 1.66 15.96 -38.22
CA SER A 333 2.96 15.36 -38.60
C SER A 333 3.08 13.96 -37.99
N LYS A 334 3.82 13.11 -38.71
CA LYS A 334 4.25 11.79 -38.19
C LYS A 334 5.38 12.03 -37.19
N VAL A 335 5.24 11.46 -35.99
CA VAL A 335 6.27 11.41 -34.96
C VAL A 335 6.58 9.95 -34.68
N THR A 336 7.86 9.59 -34.65
CA THR A 336 8.32 8.27 -34.25
C THR A 336 8.97 8.37 -32.88
N LEU A 337 8.56 7.48 -31.97
CA LEU A 337 9.13 7.37 -30.63
C LEU A 337 9.94 6.06 -30.57
N HIS A 338 11.19 6.19 -30.17
CA HIS A 338 12.09 5.06 -29.93
C HIS A 338 12.24 4.90 -28.42
N PHE A 339 11.94 3.71 -27.92
CA PHE A 339 12.10 3.35 -26.51
C PHE A 339 13.24 2.37 -26.38
N GLU A 340 14.17 2.66 -25.46
CA GLU A 340 15.21 1.74 -25.06
C GLU A 340 15.01 1.42 -23.58
N VAL A 341 15.08 0.14 -23.26
CA VAL A 341 14.83 -0.36 -21.92
C VAL A 341 16.06 -1.11 -21.44
N HIS A 342 16.57 -0.71 -20.29
CA HIS A 342 17.74 -1.30 -19.67
C HIS A 342 17.43 -1.77 -18.25
N ASP A 343 17.98 -2.93 -17.88
CA ASP A 343 17.93 -3.41 -16.51
C ASP A 343 18.86 -2.58 -15.59
N THR A 344 18.84 -2.84 -14.29
CA THR A 344 19.68 -2.17 -13.29
C THR A 344 21.18 -2.30 -13.55
N LYS A 345 21.61 -3.24 -14.39
CA LYS A 345 23.00 -3.44 -14.84
C LYS A 345 23.26 -2.82 -16.22
N ARG A 346 22.36 -1.95 -16.70
CA ARG A 346 22.40 -1.30 -18.02
C ARG A 346 22.45 -2.28 -19.20
N ARG A 347 21.93 -3.49 -19.05
CA ARG A 347 21.79 -4.44 -20.15
C ARG A 347 20.42 -4.24 -20.79
N PRO A 348 20.31 -4.39 -22.13
CA PRO A 348 19.02 -4.33 -22.79
C PRO A 348 18.04 -5.32 -22.17
N ALA A 349 16.85 -4.82 -21.83
CA ALA A 349 15.78 -5.63 -21.25
C ALA A 349 14.62 -5.78 -22.23
N GLN A 350 13.99 -6.95 -22.23
CA GLN A 350 12.77 -7.22 -22.98
C GLN A 350 11.59 -7.23 -22.01
N GLY A 351 10.44 -6.77 -22.47
CA GLY A 351 9.23 -6.74 -21.65
C GLY A 351 8.01 -6.39 -22.47
N ASP A 352 6.88 -6.48 -21.81
CA ASP A 352 5.56 -6.13 -22.32
C ASP A 352 5.17 -4.74 -21.85
N PHE A 353 4.90 -3.84 -22.79
CA PHE A 353 4.62 -2.44 -22.52
C PHE A 353 3.17 -2.07 -22.88
N ALA A 354 2.57 -1.20 -22.08
CA ALA A 354 1.36 -0.46 -22.44
C ALA A 354 1.73 1.01 -22.68
N VAL A 355 1.33 1.54 -23.81
CA VAL A 355 1.58 2.95 -24.14
C VAL A 355 0.25 3.67 -24.27
N ALA A 356 0.09 4.78 -23.54
CA ALA A 356 -1.05 5.66 -23.63
C ALA A 356 -0.59 7.04 -24.11
N VAL A 357 -1.28 7.58 -25.12
CA VAL A 357 -1.01 8.91 -25.66
C VAL A 357 -2.25 9.77 -25.45
N THR A 358 -2.10 10.85 -24.70
CA THR A 358 -3.22 11.73 -24.33
C THR A 358 -2.90 13.19 -24.64
N ASP A 359 -3.93 13.97 -24.94
CA ASP A 359 -3.79 15.42 -25.03
C ASP A 359 -3.68 16.01 -23.62
N ARG A 360 -2.54 16.63 -23.33
CA ARG A 360 -2.28 17.26 -22.02
C ARG A 360 -3.30 18.34 -21.63
N LYS A 361 -3.96 18.96 -22.61
CA LYS A 361 -4.98 20.00 -22.38
C LYS A 361 -6.37 19.40 -22.13
N ALA A 362 -6.58 18.13 -22.45
CA ALA A 362 -7.91 17.53 -22.45
C ALA A 362 -8.35 17.02 -21.08
N ALA A 363 -7.44 16.72 -20.17
CA ALA A 363 -7.78 16.25 -18.84
C ALA A 363 -6.78 16.79 -17.81
N ALA A 364 -7.29 17.23 -16.65
CA ALA A 364 -6.44 17.38 -15.48
C ALA A 364 -5.98 15.96 -15.07
N PRO A 365 -4.67 15.75 -14.84
CA PRO A 365 -4.20 14.44 -14.42
C PRO A 365 -4.84 14.11 -13.07
N VAL A 366 -5.69 13.10 -13.05
CA VAL A 366 -6.07 12.43 -11.81
C VAL A 366 -4.83 11.65 -11.39
N ALA A 367 -4.34 11.88 -10.18
CA ALA A 367 -3.23 11.11 -9.65
C ALA A 367 -3.68 9.65 -9.49
N THR A 368 -3.30 8.80 -10.45
CA THR A 368 -3.58 7.37 -10.43
C THR A 368 -2.29 6.63 -10.12
N ALA A 369 -2.40 5.53 -9.37
CA ALA A 369 -1.26 4.68 -9.07
C ALA A 369 -0.62 4.14 -10.35
N GLY A 370 0.69 4.28 -10.48
CA GLY A 370 1.48 3.62 -11.52
C GLY A 370 1.52 2.10 -11.33
N ILE A 371 2.06 1.38 -12.31
CA ILE A 371 2.20 -0.08 -12.20
C ILE A 371 3.10 -0.46 -11.04
N TYR A 372 4.19 0.28 -10.82
CA TYR A 372 5.15 0.02 -9.75
C TYR A 372 4.52 0.18 -8.38
N SER A 373 3.92 1.33 -8.10
CA SER A 373 3.25 1.59 -6.83
C SER A 373 2.04 0.69 -6.57
N THR A 374 1.34 0.28 -7.64
CA THR A 374 0.26 -0.71 -7.53
C THR A 374 0.80 -2.06 -7.10
N LEU A 375 1.77 -2.62 -7.82
CA LEU A 375 2.25 -3.98 -7.58
C LEU A 375 3.12 -4.10 -6.33
N MET A 376 3.82 -3.03 -5.94
CA MET A 376 4.73 -3.03 -4.80
C MET A 376 4.09 -2.60 -3.49
N LEU A 377 3.00 -1.83 -3.52
CA LEU A 377 2.44 -1.22 -2.32
C LEU A 377 0.92 -1.39 -2.21
N SER A 378 0.14 -0.77 -3.10
CA SER A 378 -1.31 -0.66 -2.88
C SER A 378 -2.06 -1.97 -3.04
N SER A 379 -1.53 -2.95 -3.82
CA SER A 379 -2.11 -4.29 -3.92
C SER A 379 -1.87 -5.19 -2.70
N GLU A 380 -1.05 -4.75 -1.75
CA GLU A 380 -0.70 -5.52 -0.55
C GLU A 380 -1.29 -4.93 0.74
N LEU A 381 -1.85 -3.73 0.67
CA LEU A 381 -2.41 -3.02 1.82
C LEU A 381 -3.92 -2.88 1.67
N ARG A 382 -4.62 -2.98 2.79
CA ARG A 382 -6.07 -2.75 2.83
C ARG A 382 -6.39 -1.27 2.82
N GLY A 383 -7.47 -0.91 2.15
CA GLY A 383 -7.95 0.46 2.06
C GLY A 383 -7.31 1.27 0.94
N VAL A 384 -7.58 2.57 0.93
CA VAL A 384 -7.11 3.50 -0.10
C VAL A 384 -5.84 4.20 0.36
N ILE A 385 -4.81 4.14 -0.47
CA ILE A 385 -3.57 4.90 -0.29
C ILE A 385 -3.66 6.14 -1.17
N GLU A 386 -3.64 7.31 -0.55
CA GLU A 386 -3.60 8.58 -1.27
C GLU A 386 -2.24 8.78 -1.92
N ASP A 387 -2.21 9.08 -3.22
CA ASP A 387 -1.00 9.35 -3.99
C ASP A 387 0.11 8.31 -3.75
N PRO A 388 -0.10 7.03 -4.12
CA PRO A 388 0.84 5.96 -3.80
C PRO A 388 2.21 6.12 -4.49
N ASP A 389 2.30 6.84 -5.60
CA ASP A 389 3.57 7.12 -6.29
C ASP A 389 4.47 8.07 -5.48
N TRP A 390 3.89 8.87 -4.58
CA TRP A 390 4.63 9.75 -3.68
C TRP A 390 5.68 9.00 -2.84
N TYR A 391 5.36 7.77 -2.40
CA TYR A 391 6.25 6.96 -1.56
C TYR A 391 7.49 6.45 -2.29
N PHE A 392 7.48 6.52 -3.63
CA PHE A 392 8.58 6.05 -4.48
C PHE A 392 9.40 7.19 -5.07
N ALA A 393 8.95 8.43 -4.94
CA ALA A 393 9.70 9.59 -5.40
C ALA A 393 11.05 9.70 -4.63
N PRO A 394 12.17 10.05 -5.32
CA PRO A 394 13.51 10.08 -4.70
C PRO A 394 13.59 10.96 -3.46
N ASP A 395 12.93 12.12 -3.49
CA ASP A 395 12.96 13.11 -2.39
C ASP A 395 12.13 12.69 -1.16
N ASN A 396 11.32 11.64 -1.28
CA ASN A 396 10.41 11.17 -0.23
C ASN A 396 10.89 9.87 0.44
N ALA A 397 12.05 9.35 0.04
CA ALA A 397 12.66 8.17 0.60
C ALA A 397 13.21 8.45 2.01
N GLN A 398 12.38 8.28 3.05
CA GLN A 398 12.81 8.32 4.46
C GLN A 398 12.13 7.22 5.27
#